data_8dbd9caec21adc6ea455aa67a9f775c6
#
_entry.id   8dbd9caec21adc6ea455aa67a9f775c6
#
_cell.length_a   1.000
_cell.length_b   1.000
_cell.length_c   1.000
_cell.angle_alpha   90.00
_cell.angle_beta   90.00
_cell.angle_gamma   90.00
#
_symmetry.space_group_name_H-M   'P 1'
#
loop_
_entity.id
_entity.type
_entity.pdbx_description
1 polymer ?
#
loop_
_entity_poly.entity_id
_entity_poly.type
_entity_poly.pdbx_seq_one_letter_code
_entity_poly.pdbx_strand_id
1 'polypeptide(L)'
;YKVKYFFWGKIMEIVTKIAPIILALIMLGLGLGLKIDDFTRILKTPKDFFVGFFSQLIILPLVAYLLIIILKVPPEIAIGVMIIAAAPGGVTSNILTKFANGDVALSISLTAVISLISIITVPLIIFTSADLLGITNISENISMTGIALKMFLVVTVPVILGMIIRKFAENFVNSKIQIFEKLNIILFVIFFIAAFYEERESFIDFLIQAGFITFILNITMMIVAYYLGKTFGSGIKQQKCIALECGLQNGTLAIFVSTQIFGTDIVYITPTAAYALIMYITGFIFVFLIKNKV
;
A
#
# COMPACT_ATOMS: atom_id res chain seq x y z
N TYR A 1 14.13 31.78 15.40
CA TYR A 1 13.88 31.06 14.12
C TYR A 1 14.97 30.02 13.85
N LYS A 2 16.27 30.33 13.84
CA LYS A 2 17.39 29.37 13.54
C LYS A 2 17.44 28.14 14.45
N VAL A 3 17.14 28.25 15.75
CA VAL A 3 17.13 27.13 16.69
C VAL A 3 15.99 26.14 16.39
N LYS A 4 14.85 26.65 15.94
CA LYS A 4 13.70 25.84 15.56
C LYS A 4 14.01 24.98 14.31
N TYR A 5 14.62 25.58 13.29
CA TYR A 5 15.05 24.85 12.08
C TYR A 5 16.11 23.78 12.38
N PHE A 6 17.06 24.07 13.27
CA PHE A 6 18.11 23.10 13.65
C PHE A 6 17.55 21.89 14.41
N PHE A 7 16.61 22.13 15.32
CA PHE A 7 15.98 21.04 16.10
C PHE A 7 15.11 20.14 15.21
N TRP A 8 14.37 20.72 14.28
CA TRP A 8 13.48 20.01 13.36
C TRP A 8 14.24 19.27 12.25
N GLY A 9 15.30 19.83 11.69
CA GLY A 9 16.17 19.10 10.76
C GLY A 9 16.75 17.82 11.38
N LYS A 10 17.07 17.84 12.69
CA LYS A 10 17.44 16.64 13.43
C LYS A 10 16.30 15.63 13.56
N ILE A 11 15.06 16.08 13.77
CA ILE A 11 13.89 15.18 13.87
C ILE A 11 13.65 14.49 12.53
N MET A 12 13.69 15.22 11.41
CA MET A 12 13.53 14.61 10.08
C MET A 12 14.65 13.62 9.74
N GLU A 13 15.89 13.93 10.09
CA GLU A 13 16.98 12.97 9.98
C GLU A 13 16.74 11.70 10.81
N ILE A 14 16.16 11.84 11.99
CA ILE A 14 15.76 10.71 12.84
C ILE A 14 14.60 9.94 12.17
N VAL A 15 13.57 10.64 11.67
CA VAL A 15 12.41 10.03 11.02
C VAL A 15 12.83 9.23 9.80
N THR A 16 13.67 9.79 8.91
CA THR A 16 14.16 9.08 7.72
C THR A 16 15.03 7.86 8.08
N LYS A 17 15.80 7.92 9.17
CA LYS A 17 16.59 6.78 9.66
C LYS A 17 15.74 5.71 10.33
N ILE A 18 14.65 6.09 11.00
CA ILE A 18 13.76 5.17 11.72
C ILE A 18 12.66 4.61 10.79
N ALA A 19 12.29 5.32 9.73
CA ALA A 19 11.25 4.89 8.79
C ALA A 19 11.42 3.45 8.27
N PRO A 20 12.62 3.01 7.84
CA PRO A 20 12.83 1.63 7.43
C PRO A 20 12.59 0.62 8.56
N ILE A 21 12.93 0.98 9.80
CA ILE A 21 12.75 0.12 10.97
C ILE A 21 11.25 -0.01 11.31
N ILE A 22 10.52 1.10 11.28
CA ILE A 22 9.07 1.10 11.51
C ILE A 22 8.38 0.24 10.44
N LEU A 23 8.73 0.42 9.16
CA LEU A 23 8.20 -0.40 8.09
C LEU A 23 8.54 -1.88 8.29
N ALA A 24 9.79 -2.21 8.66
CA ALA A 24 10.19 -3.57 8.92
C ALA A 24 9.40 -4.20 10.08
N LEU A 25 9.09 -3.46 11.14
CA LEU A 25 8.26 -3.92 12.24
C LEU A 25 6.80 -4.15 11.80
N ILE A 26 6.25 -3.27 10.97
CA ILE A 26 4.92 -3.44 10.38
C ILE A 26 4.89 -4.69 9.49
N MET A 27 5.92 -4.88 8.66
CA MET A 27 6.04 -6.05 7.79
C MET A 27 6.26 -7.36 8.57
N LEU A 28 7.00 -7.30 9.67
CA LEU A 28 7.11 -8.42 10.62
C LEU A 28 5.72 -8.80 11.19
N GLY A 29 4.94 -7.79 11.60
CA GLY A 29 3.57 -7.99 12.08
C GLY A 29 2.65 -8.59 11.01
N LEU A 30 2.79 -8.17 9.75
CA LEU A 30 2.11 -8.82 8.62
C LEU A 30 2.49 -10.30 8.55
N GLY A 31 3.80 -10.62 8.59
CA GLY A 31 4.31 -11.99 8.55
C GLY A 31 3.80 -12.86 9.71
N LEU A 32 3.67 -12.30 10.92
CA LEU A 32 3.05 -12.99 12.06
C LEU A 32 1.58 -13.35 11.80
N GLY A 33 0.88 -12.65 10.91
CA GLY A 33 -0.47 -12.94 10.46
C GLY A 33 -0.55 -14.06 9.43
N LEU A 34 0.54 -14.37 8.70
CA LEU A 34 0.54 -15.27 7.54
C LEU A 34 0.88 -16.72 7.89
N LYS A 35 0.29 -17.68 7.15
CA LYS A 35 0.57 -19.11 7.19
C LYS A 35 0.99 -19.60 5.80
N ILE A 36 1.70 -20.73 5.73
CA ILE A 36 2.06 -21.37 4.45
C ILE A 36 0.80 -21.72 3.65
N ASP A 37 -0.28 -22.09 4.33
CA ASP A 37 -1.56 -22.42 3.71
C ASP A 37 -2.17 -21.26 2.93
N ASP A 38 -1.86 -20.01 3.29
CA ASP A 38 -2.34 -18.82 2.58
C ASP A 38 -1.77 -18.76 1.15
N PHE A 39 -0.55 -19.26 0.95
CA PHE A 39 0.10 -19.37 -0.36
C PHE A 39 -0.38 -20.59 -1.15
N THR A 40 -0.58 -21.74 -0.49
CA THR A 40 -1.06 -22.96 -1.17
C THR A 40 -2.52 -22.86 -1.58
N ARG A 41 -3.30 -21.97 -0.97
CA ARG A 41 -4.69 -21.70 -1.32
C ARG A 41 -4.87 -21.25 -2.79
N ILE A 42 -3.86 -20.61 -3.37
CA ILE A 42 -3.85 -20.26 -4.80
C ILE A 42 -4.18 -21.45 -5.67
N LEU A 43 -3.67 -22.64 -5.30
CA LEU A 43 -3.92 -23.87 -6.03
C LEU A 43 -5.37 -24.37 -5.88
N LYS A 44 -6.08 -23.96 -4.81
CA LYS A 44 -7.46 -24.36 -4.55
C LYS A 44 -8.48 -23.45 -5.24
N THR A 45 -8.19 -22.16 -5.35
CA THR A 45 -9.07 -21.15 -5.97
C THR A 45 -8.30 -20.26 -6.96
N PRO A 46 -7.65 -20.86 -7.98
CA PRO A 46 -6.75 -20.11 -8.86
C PRO A 46 -7.47 -19.00 -9.63
N LYS A 47 -8.69 -19.24 -10.04
CA LYS A 47 -9.50 -18.28 -10.81
C LYS A 47 -9.66 -16.95 -10.05
N ASP A 48 -10.16 -17.01 -8.83
CA ASP A 48 -10.40 -15.80 -8.01
C ASP A 48 -9.10 -15.09 -7.64
N PHE A 49 -8.07 -15.88 -7.33
CA PHE A 49 -6.75 -15.34 -7.04
C PHE A 49 -6.19 -14.57 -8.23
N PHE A 50 -6.19 -15.14 -9.43
CA PHE A 50 -5.66 -14.45 -10.61
C PHE A 50 -6.49 -13.23 -11.01
N VAL A 51 -7.81 -13.24 -10.83
CA VAL A 51 -8.62 -12.04 -11.04
C VAL A 51 -8.19 -10.92 -10.11
N GLY A 52 -8.03 -11.19 -8.81
CA GLY A 52 -7.54 -10.20 -7.84
C GLY A 52 -6.11 -9.75 -8.14
N PHE A 53 -5.23 -10.71 -8.41
CA PHE A 53 -3.81 -10.49 -8.69
C PHE A 53 -3.61 -9.57 -9.91
N PHE A 54 -4.23 -9.86 -11.04
CA PHE A 54 -4.13 -9.03 -12.24
C PHE A 54 -4.83 -7.69 -12.06
N SER A 55 -5.96 -7.66 -11.34
CA SER A 55 -6.65 -6.40 -11.04
C SER A 55 -5.75 -5.44 -10.26
N GLN A 56 -5.02 -5.93 -9.27
CA GLN A 56 -4.16 -5.09 -8.44
C GLN A 56 -2.82 -4.80 -9.09
N LEU A 57 -2.18 -5.79 -9.71
CA LEU A 57 -0.81 -5.65 -10.21
C LEU A 57 -0.73 -4.94 -11.57
N ILE A 58 -1.76 -5.09 -12.40
CA ILE A 58 -1.77 -4.58 -13.78
C ILE A 58 -2.84 -3.52 -13.97
N ILE A 59 -4.12 -3.83 -13.65
CA ILE A 59 -5.23 -2.93 -13.96
C ILE A 59 -5.14 -1.65 -13.13
N LEU A 60 -4.80 -1.74 -11.84
CA LEU A 60 -4.69 -0.57 -10.98
C LEU A 60 -3.61 0.41 -11.46
N PRO A 61 -2.34 0.02 -11.74
CA PRO A 61 -1.35 0.93 -12.30
C PRO A 61 -1.76 1.49 -13.68
N LEU A 62 -2.39 0.69 -14.54
CA LEU A 62 -2.88 1.17 -15.83
C LEU A 62 -3.99 2.22 -15.68
N VAL A 63 -4.96 1.98 -14.79
CA VAL A 63 -6.03 2.96 -14.51
C VAL A 63 -5.43 4.23 -13.91
N ALA A 64 -4.47 4.12 -13.00
CA ALA A 64 -3.77 5.27 -12.44
C ALA A 64 -3.08 6.09 -13.54
N TYR A 65 -2.32 5.44 -14.41
CA TYR A 65 -1.64 6.09 -15.53
C TYR A 65 -2.62 6.77 -16.49
N LEU A 66 -3.72 6.09 -16.85
CA LEU A 66 -4.75 6.67 -17.72
C LEU A 66 -5.41 7.91 -17.10
N LEU A 67 -5.73 7.85 -15.79
CA LEU A 67 -6.31 9.00 -15.09
C LEU A 67 -5.31 10.16 -15.00
N ILE A 68 -4.02 9.90 -14.80
CA ILE A 68 -2.96 10.92 -14.82
C ILE A 68 -2.95 11.66 -16.16
N ILE A 69 -2.99 10.94 -17.26
CA ILE A 69 -2.99 11.54 -18.62
C ILE A 69 -4.28 12.33 -18.88
N ILE A 70 -5.45 11.73 -18.59
CA ILE A 70 -6.76 12.35 -18.83
C ILE A 70 -6.92 13.64 -18.00
N LEU A 71 -6.53 13.61 -16.74
CA LEU A 71 -6.66 14.74 -15.81
C LEU A 71 -5.48 15.72 -15.89
N LYS A 72 -4.47 15.44 -16.73
CA LYS A 72 -3.26 16.26 -16.92
C LYS A 72 -2.58 16.57 -15.59
N VAL A 73 -2.40 15.54 -14.77
CA VAL A 73 -1.81 15.66 -13.43
C VAL A 73 -0.34 16.09 -13.53
N PRO A 74 0.12 17.06 -12.73
CA PRO A 74 1.52 17.47 -12.71
C PRO A 74 2.46 16.28 -12.46
N PRO A 75 3.65 16.20 -13.10
CA PRO A 75 4.55 15.05 -13.04
C PRO A 75 4.91 14.62 -11.61
N GLU A 76 5.14 15.57 -10.70
CA GLU A 76 5.53 15.31 -9.31
C GLU A 76 4.40 14.60 -8.54
N ILE A 77 3.15 15.02 -8.73
CA ILE A 77 1.97 14.38 -8.16
C ILE A 77 1.72 13.05 -8.88
N ALA A 78 1.88 13.00 -10.20
CA ALA A 78 1.65 11.82 -11.01
C ALA A 78 2.50 10.62 -10.56
N ILE A 79 3.80 10.82 -10.31
CA ILE A 79 4.66 9.73 -9.87
C ILE A 79 4.28 9.26 -8.47
N GLY A 80 3.88 10.15 -7.55
CA GLY A 80 3.36 9.76 -6.24
C GLY A 80 2.08 8.92 -6.34
N VAL A 81 1.19 9.22 -7.31
CA VAL A 81 0.01 8.40 -7.62
C VAL A 81 0.42 7.04 -8.17
N MET A 82 1.44 6.97 -9.03
CA MET A 82 1.96 5.70 -9.54
C MET A 82 2.62 4.86 -8.43
N ILE A 83 3.31 5.48 -7.47
CA ILE A 83 3.91 4.79 -6.32
C ILE A 83 2.82 4.09 -5.48
N ILE A 84 1.74 4.80 -5.14
CA ILE A 84 0.66 4.18 -4.35
C ILE A 84 -0.11 3.14 -5.18
N ALA A 85 -0.28 3.33 -6.48
CA ALA A 85 -0.91 2.36 -7.37
C ALA A 85 -0.07 1.09 -7.58
N ALA A 86 1.26 1.20 -7.47
CA ALA A 86 2.17 0.05 -7.54
C ALA A 86 2.27 -0.72 -6.21
N ALA A 87 1.87 -0.12 -5.09
CA ALA A 87 1.96 -0.73 -3.78
C ALA A 87 1.04 -1.96 -3.66
N PRO A 88 1.42 -2.99 -2.88
CA PRO A 88 0.55 -4.11 -2.57
C PRO A 88 -0.61 -3.69 -1.66
N GLY A 89 -1.61 -4.55 -1.49
CA GLY A 89 -2.66 -4.39 -0.49
C GLY A 89 -2.10 -4.31 0.93
N GLY A 90 -2.86 -3.74 1.83
CA GLY A 90 -2.51 -3.60 3.25
C GLY A 90 -3.24 -4.61 4.14
N VAL A 91 -2.78 -4.78 5.39
CA VAL A 91 -3.45 -5.62 6.40
C VAL A 91 -4.91 -5.20 6.61
N THR A 92 -5.22 -3.92 6.43
CA THR A 92 -6.55 -3.36 6.60
C THR A 92 -7.56 -3.86 5.56
N SER A 93 -7.11 -4.26 4.36
CA SER A 93 -8.00 -4.87 3.36
C SER A 93 -8.59 -6.18 3.88
N ASN A 94 -7.79 -7.00 4.58
CA ASN A 94 -8.23 -8.24 5.20
C ASN A 94 -9.33 -7.99 6.26
N ILE A 95 -9.17 -6.94 7.08
CA ILE A 95 -10.12 -6.57 8.13
C ILE A 95 -11.43 -6.07 7.51
N LEU A 96 -11.35 -5.18 6.51
CA LEU A 96 -12.54 -4.67 5.83
C LEU A 96 -13.24 -5.75 5.00
N THR A 97 -12.49 -6.68 4.40
CA THR A 97 -13.06 -7.86 3.73
C THR A 97 -13.88 -8.72 4.70
N LYS A 98 -13.39 -8.90 5.94
CA LYS A 98 -14.15 -9.57 7.00
C LYS A 98 -15.43 -8.82 7.36
N PHE A 99 -15.37 -7.51 7.52
CA PHE A 99 -16.55 -6.69 7.83
C PHE A 99 -17.56 -6.65 6.69
N ALA A 100 -17.12 -6.78 5.43
CA ALA A 100 -17.97 -6.89 4.25
C ALA A 100 -18.60 -8.29 4.08
N ASN A 101 -18.28 -9.27 4.93
CA ASN A 101 -18.60 -10.68 4.72
C ASN A 101 -18.03 -11.23 3.40
N GLY A 102 -16.82 -10.76 3.03
CA GLY A 102 -16.06 -11.21 1.87
C GLY A 102 -15.21 -12.46 2.14
N ASP A 103 -14.44 -12.89 1.14
CA ASP A 103 -13.50 -14.01 1.26
C ASP A 103 -12.17 -13.53 1.87
N VAL A 104 -12.09 -13.60 3.20
CA VAL A 104 -10.92 -13.16 3.97
C VAL A 104 -9.66 -13.97 3.61
N ALA A 105 -9.82 -15.24 3.31
CA ALA A 105 -8.67 -16.06 3.01
C ALA A 105 -8.10 -15.79 1.60
N LEU A 106 -8.95 -15.41 0.63
CA LEU A 106 -8.50 -14.86 -0.65
C LEU A 106 -7.76 -13.53 -0.43
N SER A 107 -8.30 -12.64 0.40
CA SER A 107 -7.68 -11.35 0.76
C SER A 107 -6.26 -11.55 1.33
N ILE A 108 -6.12 -12.42 2.32
CA ILE A 108 -4.82 -12.74 2.94
C ILE A 108 -3.85 -13.30 1.89
N SER A 109 -4.29 -14.21 1.03
CA SER A 109 -3.45 -14.81 -0.02
C SER A 109 -2.98 -13.77 -1.05
N LEU A 110 -3.87 -12.86 -1.48
CA LEU A 110 -3.52 -11.77 -2.40
C LEU A 110 -2.50 -10.83 -1.77
N THR A 111 -2.80 -10.31 -0.57
CA THR A 111 -1.89 -9.42 0.16
C THR A 111 -0.51 -10.06 0.36
N ALA A 112 -0.47 -11.34 0.77
CA ALA A 112 0.78 -12.06 1.02
C ALA A 112 1.65 -12.18 -0.24
N VAL A 113 1.07 -12.68 -1.33
CA VAL A 113 1.82 -12.93 -2.58
C VAL A 113 2.23 -11.62 -3.24
N ILE A 114 1.31 -10.65 -3.34
CA ILE A 114 1.61 -9.36 -3.98
C ILE A 114 2.66 -8.59 -3.16
N SER A 115 2.63 -8.66 -1.83
CA SER A 115 3.68 -8.06 -0.99
C SER A 115 5.07 -8.64 -1.26
N LEU A 116 5.18 -9.96 -1.49
CA LEU A 116 6.47 -10.58 -1.83
C LEU A 116 6.92 -10.21 -3.24
N ILE A 117 6.02 -10.20 -4.22
CA ILE A 117 6.33 -9.85 -5.61
C ILE A 117 6.60 -8.35 -5.75
N SER A 118 6.09 -7.51 -4.85
CA SER A 118 6.25 -6.05 -4.88
C SER A 118 7.70 -5.58 -4.91
N ILE A 119 8.64 -6.39 -4.43
CA ILE A 119 10.08 -6.10 -4.49
C ILE A 119 10.54 -5.85 -5.94
N ILE A 120 9.94 -6.57 -6.87
CA ILE A 120 10.26 -6.46 -8.30
C ILE A 120 9.27 -5.50 -8.98
N THR A 121 7.98 -5.67 -8.70
CA THR A 121 6.93 -4.97 -9.46
C THR A 121 6.83 -3.50 -9.12
N VAL A 122 7.05 -3.11 -7.85
CA VAL A 122 7.00 -1.70 -7.44
C VAL A 122 8.11 -0.89 -8.13
N PRO A 123 9.39 -1.26 -8.03
CA PRO A 123 10.44 -0.54 -8.76
C PRO A 123 10.20 -0.53 -10.26
N LEU A 124 9.82 -1.67 -10.85
CA LEU A 124 9.54 -1.76 -12.29
C LEU A 124 8.46 -0.77 -12.73
N ILE A 125 7.32 -0.75 -12.04
CA ILE A 125 6.19 0.15 -12.37
C ILE A 125 6.62 1.60 -12.21
N ILE A 126 7.33 1.95 -11.13
CA ILE A 126 7.72 3.33 -10.85
C ILE A 126 8.71 3.85 -11.89
N PHE A 127 9.79 3.10 -12.17
CA PHE A 127 10.79 3.54 -13.13
C PHE A 127 10.23 3.61 -14.55
N THR A 128 9.41 2.61 -14.96
CA THR A 128 8.72 2.66 -16.26
C THR A 128 7.76 3.84 -16.34
N SER A 129 7.01 4.13 -15.27
CA SER A 129 6.08 5.26 -15.24
C SER A 129 6.81 6.59 -15.28
N ALA A 130 7.95 6.71 -14.60
CA ALA A 130 8.77 7.91 -14.63
C ALA A 130 9.29 8.20 -16.04
N ASP A 131 9.79 7.18 -16.74
CA ASP A 131 10.22 7.30 -18.14
C ASP A 131 9.05 7.74 -19.05
N LEU A 132 7.89 7.12 -18.91
CA LEU A 132 6.69 7.45 -19.70
C LEU A 132 6.13 8.84 -19.41
N LEU A 133 6.30 9.34 -18.18
CA LEU A 133 5.86 10.68 -17.76
C LEU A 133 6.92 11.76 -18.01
N GLY A 134 8.09 11.41 -18.52
CA GLY A 134 9.21 12.32 -18.78
C GLY A 134 9.84 12.90 -17.50
N ILE A 135 9.78 12.17 -16.39
CA ILE A 135 10.34 12.60 -15.11
C ILE A 135 11.82 12.26 -15.05
N THR A 136 12.66 13.28 -15.17
CA THR A 136 14.13 13.16 -15.18
C THR A 136 14.76 13.34 -13.80
N ASN A 137 13.97 13.74 -12.79
CA ASN A 137 14.45 14.07 -11.44
C ASN A 137 14.72 12.85 -10.54
N ILE A 138 14.65 11.63 -11.08
CA ILE A 138 15.14 10.46 -10.35
C ILE A 138 16.67 10.59 -10.32
N SER A 139 17.22 10.73 -9.10
CA SER A 139 18.67 10.89 -8.90
C SER A 139 19.44 9.79 -9.64
N GLU A 140 20.49 10.16 -10.37
CA GLU A 140 21.38 9.22 -11.10
C GLU A 140 21.97 8.11 -10.19
N ASN A 141 22.01 8.36 -8.89
CA ASN A 141 22.49 7.41 -7.89
C ASN A 141 21.43 6.39 -7.43
N ILE A 142 20.19 6.51 -7.91
CA ILE A 142 19.10 5.63 -7.52
C ILE A 142 18.79 4.67 -8.66
N SER A 143 19.08 3.40 -8.44
CA SER A 143 18.80 2.33 -9.40
C SER A 143 17.56 1.53 -8.99
N MET A 144 16.86 0.98 -9.98
CA MET A 144 15.76 0.03 -9.76
C MET A 144 16.19 -1.13 -8.86
N THR A 145 17.39 -1.69 -9.11
CA THR A 145 17.98 -2.78 -8.31
C THR A 145 18.26 -2.34 -6.87
N GLY A 146 18.73 -1.10 -6.67
CA GLY A 146 18.96 -0.54 -5.33
C GLY A 146 17.67 -0.41 -4.52
N ILE A 147 16.60 0.05 -5.13
CA ILE A 147 15.27 0.10 -4.48
C ILE A 147 14.74 -1.31 -4.20
N ALA A 148 14.85 -2.23 -5.16
CA ALA A 148 14.45 -3.62 -4.96
C ALA A 148 15.19 -4.28 -3.79
N LEU A 149 16.50 -4.06 -3.65
CA LEU A 149 17.28 -4.59 -2.53
C LEU A 149 16.85 -4.00 -1.18
N LYS A 150 16.62 -2.68 -1.12
CA LYS A 150 16.10 -2.04 0.09
C LYS A 150 14.73 -2.60 0.47
N MET A 151 13.82 -2.77 -0.50
CA MET A 151 12.52 -3.39 -0.28
C MET A 151 12.66 -4.85 0.17
N PHE A 152 13.57 -5.62 -0.41
CA PHE A 152 13.83 -6.98 0.04
C PHE A 152 14.19 -7.03 1.53
N LEU A 153 15.11 -6.17 1.97
CA LEU A 153 15.56 -6.14 3.37
C LEU A 153 14.48 -5.64 4.34
N VAL A 154 13.65 -4.67 3.92
CA VAL A 154 12.70 -4.00 4.83
C VAL A 154 11.29 -4.60 4.73
N VAL A 155 10.96 -5.29 3.65
CA VAL A 155 9.63 -5.92 3.45
C VAL A 155 9.74 -7.45 3.55
N THR A 156 10.49 -8.08 2.66
CA THR A 156 10.47 -9.54 2.53
C THR A 156 11.12 -10.24 3.71
N VAL A 157 12.30 -9.80 4.11
CA VAL A 157 13.00 -10.42 5.25
C VAL A 157 12.15 -10.38 6.52
N PRO A 158 11.57 -9.24 6.94
CA PRO A 158 10.68 -9.20 8.11
C PRO A 158 9.41 -10.05 7.96
N VAL A 159 8.78 -10.08 6.78
CA VAL A 159 7.61 -10.95 6.53
C VAL A 159 7.99 -12.43 6.73
N ILE A 160 9.08 -12.87 6.13
CA ILE A 160 9.55 -14.26 6.29
C ILE A 160 9.88 -14.57 7.75
N LEU A 161 10.57 -13.67 8.45
CA LEU A 161 10.86 -13.83 9.88
C LEU A 161 9.57 -13.93 10.71
N GLY A 162 8.57 -13.10 10.44
CA GLY A 162 7.26 -13.18 11.09
C GLY A 162 6.58 -14.53 10.86
N MET A 163 6.59 -15.05 9.63
CA MET A 163 6.07 -16.38 9.31
C MET A 163 6.82 -17.51 10.03
N ILE A 164 8.15 -17.41 10.12
CA ILE A 164 8.99 -18.35 10.85
C ILE A 164 8.63 -18.32 12.35
N ILE A 165 8.56 -17.15 12.96
CA ILE A 165 8.15 -16.98 14.36
C ILE A 165 6.77 -17.60 14.58
N ARG A 166 5.81 -17.31 13.70
CA ARG A 166 4.47 -17.94 13.77
C ARG A 166 4.52 -19.45 13.73
N LYS A 167 5.31 -20.02 12.83
CA LYS A 167 5.44 -21.49 12.70
C LYS A 167 5.92 -22.15 13.98
N PHE A 168 6.89 -21.55 14.68
CA PHE A 168 7.46 -22.13 15.90
C PHE A 168 6.74 -21.71 17.19
N ALA A 169 6.00 -20.60 17.18
CA ALA A 169 5.32 -20.05 18.34
C ALA A 169 3.84 -19.76 18.09
N GLU A 170 3.13 -20.66 17.39
CA GLU A 170 1.76 -20.42 16.91
C GLU A 170 0.80 -20.03 18.03
N ASN A 171 0.83 -20.73 19.18
CA ASN A 171 -0.05 -20.46 20.30
C ASN A 171 0.21 -19.07 20.91
N PHE A 172 1.47 -18.66 21.03
CA PHE A 172 1.85 -17.34 21.52
C PHE A 172 1.38 -16.26 20.55
N VAL A 173 1.67 -16.42 19.26
CA VAL A 173 1.28 -15.46 18.22
C VAL A 173 -0.25 -15.32 18.18
N ASN A 174 -1.01 -16.43 18.14
CA ASN A 174 -2.46 -16.38 18.12
C ASN A 174 -3.06 -15.68 19.35
N SER A 175 -2.45 -15.85 20.54
CA SER A 175 -2.88 -15.18 21.76
C SER A 175 -2.62 -13.67 21.76
N LYS A 176 -1.67 -13.19 20.97
CA LYS A 176 -1.20 -11.79 20.93
C LYS A 176 -1.41 -11.08 19.61
N ILE A 177 -2.00 -11.76 18.60
CA ILE A 177 -2.14 -11.18 17.24
C ILE A 177 -2.85 -9.82 17.23
N GLN A 178 -3.88 -9.65 18.05
CA GLN A 178 -4.60 -8.37 18.17
C GLN A 178 -3.72 -7.25 18.72
N ILE A 179 -2.74 -7.58 19.57
CA ILE A 179 -1.76 -6.60 20.09
C ILE A 179 -0.81 -6.19 18.97
N PHE A 180 -0.32 -7.15 18.17
CA PHE A 180 0.54 -6.85 17.04
C PHE A 180 -0.17 -6.00 15.98
N GLU A 181 -1.43 -6.31 15.67
CA GLU A 181 -2.25 -5.50 14.76
C GLU A 181 -2.43 -4.06 15.27
N LYS A 182 -2.73 -3.88 16.56
CA LYS A 182 -2.82 -2.55 17.17
C LYS A 182 -1.50 -1.80 17.14
N LEU A 183 -0.39 -2.47 17.45
CA LEU A 183 0.95 -1.88 17.39
C LEU A 183 1.29 -1.43 15.96
N ASN A 184 0.96 -2.21 14.95
CA ASN A 184 1.15 -1.85 13.55
C ASN A 184 0.38 -0.58 13.18
N ILE A 185 -0.88 -0.45 13.63
CA ILE A 185 -1.68 0.76 13.41
C ILE A 185 -1.03 1.97 14.11
N ILE A 186 -0.61 1.81 15.35
CA ILE A 186 0.06 2.88 16.11
C ILE A 186 1.35 3.31 15.43
N LEU A 187 2.19 2.35 15.01
CA LEU A 187 3.43 2.63 14.30
C LEU A 187 3.18 3.35 12.98
N PHE A 188 2.15 2.94 12.23
CA PHE A 188 1.73 3.62 11.02
C PHE A 188 1.31 5.07 11.30
N VAL A 189 0.47 5.30 12.31
CA VAL A 189 0.00 6.65 12.67
C VAL A 189 1.17 7.54 13.11
N ILE A 190 2.10 7.02 13.93
CA ILE A 190 3.29 7.76 14.34
C ILE A 190 4.14 8.11 13.11
N PHE A 191 4.39 7.15 12.25
CA PHE A 191 5.15 7.35 11.03
C PHE A 191 4.50 8.37 10.10
N PHE A 192 3.17 8.27 9.91
CA PHE A 192 2.39 9.20 9.10
C PHE A 192 2.48 10.63 9.64
N ILE A 193 2.20 10.83 10.94
CA ILE A 193 2.29 12.15 11.55
C ILE A 193 3.70 12.72 11.44
N ALA A 194 4.72 11.91 11.70
CA ALA A 194 6.11 12.35 11.62
C ALA A 194 6.50 12.80 10.20
N ALA A 195 6.04 12.08 9.17
CA ALA A 195 6.34 12.39 7.77
C ALA A 195 5.74 13.74 7.32
N PHE A 196 4.61 14.16 7.89
CA PHE A 196 3.88 15.37 7.43
C PHE A 196 3.94 16.55 8.41
N TYR A 197 4.51 16.37 9.58
CA TYR A 197 4.49 17.42 10.60
C TYR A 197 5.27 18.68 10.21
N GLU A 198 6.37 18.53 9.50
CA GLU A 198 7.26 19.63 9.11
C GLU A 198 6.63 20.52 8.04
N GLU A 199 5.95 19.92 7.08
CA GLU A 199 5.36 20.60 5.91
C GLU A 199 3.85 20.89 6.07
N ARG A 200 3.38 20.97 7.31
CA ARG A 200 1.94 21.12 7.60
C ARG A 200 1.29 22.36 6.96
N GLU A 201 2.06 23.40 6.68
CA GLU A 201 1.55 24.63 6.04
C GLU A 201 1.26 24.40 4.55
N SER A 202 2.13 23.68 3.84
CA SER A 202 1.96 23.32 2.43
C SER A 202 1.16 22.03 2.24
N PHE A 203 1.05 21.22 3.30
CA PHE A 203 0.41 19.91 3.23
C PHE A 203 -1.05 19.97 2.78
N ILE A 204 -1.81 20.97 3.26
CA ILE A 204 -3.24 21.11 2.92
C ILE A 204 -3.40 21.40 1.43
N ASP A 205 -2.56 22.29 0.86
CA ASP A 205 -2.63 22.65 -0.55
C ASP A 205 -2.27 21.47 -1.45
N PHE A 206 -1.22 20.73 -1.09
CA PHE A 206 -0.86 19.49 -1.80
C PHE A 206 -1.90 18.40 -1.62
N LEU A 207 -2.51 18.30 -0.43
CA LEU A 207 -3.57 17.33 -0.16
C LEU A 207 -4.81 17.60 -1.03
N ILE A 208 -5.16 18.86 -1.24
CA ILE A 208 -6.27 19.24 -2.14
C ILE A 208 -5.93 18.86 -3.59
N GLN A 209 -4.72 19.18 -4.05
CA GLN A 209 -4.28 18.85 -5.41
C GLN A 209 -4.20 17.33 -5.66
N ALA A 210 -3.61 16.59 -4.75
CA ALA A 210 -3.49 15.14 -4.85
C ALA A 210 -4.78 14.41 -4.49
N GLY A 211 -5.62 15.00 -3.63
CA GLY A 211 -6.84 14.38 -3.11
C GLY A 211 -7.85 14.05 -4.20
N PHE A 212 -8.03 14.93 -5.18
CA PHE A 212 -8.97 14.70 -6.25
C PHE A 212 -8.61 13.48 -7.10
N ILE A 213 -7.37 13.42 -7.60
CA ILE A 213 -6.93 12.28 -8.43
C ILE A 213 -6.92 10.98 -7.64
N THR A 214 -6.47 11.00 -6.39
CA THR A 214 -6.41 9.80 -5.53
C THR A 214 -7.82 9.32 -5.14
N PHE A 215 -8.76 10.23 -4.93
CA PHE A 215 -10.17 9.89 -4.72
C PHE A 215 -10.79 9.22 -5.95
N ILE A 216 -10.61 9.81 -7.14
CA ILE A 216 -11.10 9.24 -8.40
C ILE A 216 -10.47 7.87 -8.64
N LEU A 217 -9.15 7.73 -8.46
CA LEU A 217 -8.45 6.46 -8.63
C LEU A 217 -9.01 5.39 -7.69
N ASN A 218 -9.16 5.71 -6.42
CA ASN A 218 -9.64 4.78 -5.41
C ASN A 218 -11.04 4.25 -5.74
N ILE A 219 -11.99 5.14 -6.00
CA ILE A 219 -13.37 4.77 -6.34
C ILE A 219 -13.43 4.00 -7.66
N THR A 220 -12.73 4.49 -8.70
CA THR A 220 -12.68 3.83 -10.00
C THR A 220 -12.18 2.39 -9.85
N MET A 221 -11.08 2.21 -9.11
CA MET A 221 -10.52 0.87 -8.92
C MET A 221 -11.39 -0.05 -8.10
N MET A 222 -12.03 0.44 -7.03
CA MET A 222 -12.99 -0.37 -6.27
C MET A 222 -14.16 -0.83 -7.16
N ILE A 223 -14.67 0.05 -8.02
CA ILE A 223 -15.76 -0.27 -8.95
C ILE A 223 -15.27 -1.27 -10.01
N VAL A 224 -14.16 -0.97 -10.69
CA VAL A 224 -13.58 -1.84 -11.73
C VAL A 224 -13.29 -3.24 -11.16
N ALA A 225 -12.60 -3.32 -10.03
CA ALA A 225 -12.26 -4.57 -9.39
C ALA A 225 -13.50 -5.36 -8.91
N TYR A 226 -14.54 -4.66 -8.44
CA TYR A 226 -15.82 -5.29 -8.10
C TYR A 226 -16.47 -5.94 -9.33
N TYR A 227 -16.49 -5.24 -10.46
CA TYR A 227 -17.08 -5.79 -11.69
C TYR A 227 -16.21 -6.87 -12.33
N LEU A 228 -14.88 -6.77 -12.26
CA LEU A 228 -13.99 -7.85 -12.67
C LEU A 228 -14.24 -9.10 -11.81
N GLY A 229 -14.35 -8.94 -10.48
CA GLY A 229 -14.75 -10.02 -9.58
C GLY A 229 -16.14 -10.58 -9.88
N LYS A 230 -17.11 -9.74 -10.33
CA LYS A 230 -18.44 -10.18 -10.74
C LYS A 230 -18.41 -11.02 -12.02
N THR A 231 -17.60 -10.60 -12.99
CA THR A 231 -17.54 -11.25 -14.31
C THR A 231 -16.69 -12.50 -14.33
N PHE A 232 -15.56 -12.45 -13.64
CA PHE A 232 -14.54 -13.49 -13.69
C PHE A 232 -14.36 -14.25 -12.39
N GLY A 233 -14.91 -13.79 -11.27
CA GLY A 233 -14.82 -14.45 -9.97
C GLY A 233 -15.91 -15.51 -9.77
N SER A 234 -15.82 -16.24 -8.64
CA SER A 234 -16.70 -17.35 -8.30
C SER A 234 -17.96 -16.94 -7.53
N GLY A 235 -18.04 -15.71 -7.02
CA GLY A 235 -19.22 -15.23 -6.28
C GLY A 235 -19.04 -13.90 -5.58
N ILE A 236 -20.09 -13.49 -4.87
CA ILE A 236 -20.17 -12.17 -4.22
C ILE A 236 -19.08 -11.96 -3.14
N LYS A 237 -18.65 -13.01 -2.43
CA LYS A 237 -17.61 -12.91 -1.41
C LYS A 237 -16.26 -12.54 -2.03
N GLN A 238 -15.96 -13.12 -3.21
CA GLN A 238 -14.75 -12.84 -3.97
C GLN A 238 -14.78 -11.45 -4.59
N GLN A 239 -15.94 -11.02 -5.11
CA GLN A 239 -16.13 -9.66 -5.63
C GLN A 239 -15.83 -8.60 -4.56
N LYS A 240 -16.37 -8.79 -3.35
CA LYS A 240 -16.12 -7.90 -2.19
C LYS A 240 -14.64 -7.85 -1.84
N CYS A 241 -14.01 -9.02 -1.78
CA CYS A 241 -12.59 -9.17 -1.50
C CYS A 241 -11.73 -8.42 -2.52
N ILE A 242 -11.91 -8.71 -3.82
CA ILE A 242 -11.10 -8.15 -4.91
C ILE A 242 -11.25 -6.62 -4.96
N ALA A 243 -12.48 -6.10 -4.76
CA ALA A 243 -12.72 -4.67 -4.71
C ALA A 243 -11.97 -3.99 -3.55
N LEU A 244 -11.98 -4.59 -2.36
CA LEU A 244 -11.29 -4.05 -1.19
C LEU A 244 -9.77 -4.17 -1.30
N GLU A 245 -9.24 -5.28 -1.85
CA GLU A 245 -7.80 -5.43 -2.09
C GLU A 245 -7.28 -4.36 -3.07
N CYS A 246 -8.01 -4.09 -4.16
CA CYS A 246 -7.62 -3.07 -5.12
C CYS A 246 -7.88 -1.64 -4.65
N GLY A 247 -8.75 -1.46 -3.65
CA GLY A 247 -9.05 -0.15 -3.06
C GLY A 247 -8.14 0.23 -1.90
N LEU A 248 -7.59 -0.74 -1.16
CA LEU A 248 -6.80 -0.47 0.05
C LEU A 248 -5.34 -0.88 -0.14
N GLN A 249 -4.49 0.11 -0.31
CA GLN A 249 -3.07 -0.08 -0.58
C GLN A 249 -2.21 0.08 0.67
N ASN A 250 -0.98 -0.44 0.63
CA ASN A 250 0.01 -0.29 1.69
C ASN A 250 0.66 1.10 1.65
N GLY A 251 0.00 2.07 2.29
CA GLY A 251 0.49 3.45 2.34
C GLY A 251 1.87 3.58 2.99
N THR A 252 2.19 2.76 4.01
CA THR A 252 3.50 2.80 4.67
C THR A 252 4.62 2.43 3.72
N LEU A 253 4.43 1.37 2.92
CA LEU A 253 5.39 0.95 1.91
C LEU A 253 5.52 2.02 0.82
N ALA A 254 4.41 2.59 0.37
CA ALA A 254 4.43 3.63 -0.65
C ALA A 254 5.17 4.89 -0.18
N ILE A 255 4.94 5.36 1.06
CA ILE A 255 5.70 6.48 1.65
C ILE A 255 7.19 6.12 1.75
N PHE A 256 7.52 4.91 2.22
CA PHE A 256 8.91 4.47 2.28
C PHE A 256 9.58 4.51 0.91
N VAL A 257 8.96 3.95 -0.12
CA VAL A 257 9.51 3.95 -1.48
C VAL A 257 9.66 5.37 -2.01
N SER A 258 8.65 6.23 -1.82
CA SER A 258 8.73 7.64 -2.19
C SER A 258 9.93 8.33 -1.54
N THR A 259 10.12 8.14 -0.23
CA THR A 259 11.28 8.73 0.49
C THR A 259 12.62 8.17 0.04
N GLN A 260 12.68 6.92 -0.41
CA GLN A 260 13.92 6.33 -0.93
C GLN A 260 14.31 6.87 -2.30
N ILE A 261 13.34 7.32 -3.11
CA ILE A 261 13.54 7.80 -4.48
C ILE A 261 13.68 9.33 -4.50
N PHE A 262 12.83 10.04 -3.78
CA PHE A 262 12.71 11.51 -3.85
C PHE A 262 13.13 12.22 -2.55
N GLY A 263 13.65 11.47 -1.58
CA GLY A 263 13.99 12.04 -0.28
C GLY A 263 12.76 12.46 0.52
N THR A 264 12.85 13.61 1.20
CA THR A 264 11.78 14.14 2.03
C THR A 264 10.90 15.15 1.31
N ASP A 265 11.00 15.26 -0.01
CA ASP A 265 10.17 16.17 -0.78
C ASP A 265 8.69 15.73 -0.71
N ILE A 266 7.90 16.58 -0.06
CA ILE A 266 6.51 16.28 0.29
C ILE A 266 5.61 16.14 -0.93
N VAL A 267 5.92 16.79 -2.04
CA VAL A 267 5.11 16.75 -3.26
C VAL A 267 4.94 15.32 -3.76
N TYR A 268 6.02 14.53 -3.70
CA TYR A 268 6.00 13.12 -4.12
C TYR A 268 5.35 12.18 -3.11
N ILE A 269 5.29 12.58 -1.83
CA ILE A 269 4.74 11.77 -0.74
C ILE A 269 3.23 12.02 -0.57
N THR A 270 2.79 13.25 -0.82
CA THR A 270 1.40 13.69 -0.57
C THR A 270 0.33 12.85 -1.28
N PRO A 271 0.49 12.38 -2.54
CA PRO A 271 -0.51 11.51 -3.16
C PRO A 271 -0.74 10.22 -2.38
N THR A 272 0.32 9.64 -1.83
CA THR A 272 0.21 8.46 -0.98
C THR A 272 -0.55 8.75 0.32
N ALA A 273 -0.29 9.90 0.94
CA ALA A 273 -0.99 10.33 2.14
C ALA A 273 -2.47 10.60 1.88
N ALA A 274 -2.78 11.32 0.81
CA ALA A 274 -4.15 11.60 0.39
C ALA A 274 -4.91 10.29 0.15
N TYR A 275 -4.31 9.36 -0.59
CA TYR A 275 -4.90 8.05 -0.83
C TYR A 275 -5.12 7.26 0.46
N ALA A 276 -4.14 7.26 1.38
CA ALA A 276 -4.25 6.57 2.65
C ALA A 276 -5.41 7.06 3.52
N LEU A 277 -5.73 8.34 3.48
CA LEU A 277 -6.90 8.89 4.17
C LEU A 277 -8.21 8.51 3.45
N ILE A 278 -8.23 8.68 2.14
CA ILE A 278 -9.41 8.42 1.29
C ILE A 278 -9.81 6.95 1.33
N MET A 279 -8.86 6.03 1.20
CA MET A 279 -9.14 4.60 1.11
C MET A 279 -9.86 4.05 2.35
N TYR A 280 -9.62 4.60 3.54
CA TYR A 280 -10.35 4.17 4.73
C TYR A 280 -11.80 4.64 4.70
N ILE A 281 -12.03 5.91 4.32
CA ILE A 281 -13.38 6.48 4.23
C ILE A 281 -14.20 5.71 3.19
N THR A 282 -13.67 5.56 1.99
CA THR A 282 -14.34 4.87 0.87
C THR A 282 -14.50 3.37 1.15
N GLY A 283 -13.51 2.73 1.77
CA GLY A 283 -13.57 1.33 2.18
C GLY A 283 -14.67 1.07 3.20
N PHE A 284 -14.81 1.93 4.23
CA PHE A 284 -15.92 1.81 5.20
C PHE A 284 -17.28 2.06 4.54
N ILE A 285 -17.41 3.06 3.67
CA ILE A 285 -18.63 3.31 2.91
C ILE A 285 -18.97 2.09 2.04
N PHE A 286 -17.99 1.53 1.34
CA PHE A 286 -18.17 0.34 0.52
C PHE A 286 -18.66 -0.85 1.37
N VAL A 287 -18.01 -1.11 2.51
CA VAL A 287 -18.43 -2.17 3.43
C VAL A 287 -19.89 -1.98 3.86
N PHE A 288 -20.27 -0.77 4.24
CA PHE A 288 -21.64 -0.46 4.65
C PHE A 288 -22.65 -0.74 3.54
N LEU A 289 -22.34 -0.35 2.30
CA LEU A 289 -23.22 -0.53 1.14
C LEU A 289 -23.35 -1.99 0.68
N ILE A 290 -22.31 -2.81 0.89
CA ILE A 290 -22.25 -4.13 0.26
C ILE A 290 -22.34 -5.29 1.24
N LYS A 291 -22.21 -5.05 2.55
CA LYS A 291 -22.17 -6.09 3.58
C LYS A 291 -23.33 -7.09 3.47
N ASN A 292 -24.54 -6.61 3.21
CA ASN A 292 -25.77 -7.41 3.17
C ASN A 292 -26.10 -7.96 1.76
N LYS A 293 -25.29 -7.66 0.73
CA LYS A 293 -25.49 -8.26 -0.58
C LYS A 293 -25.09 -9.74 -0.54
N VAL A 294 -25.97 -10.61 -1.04
CA VAL A 294 -25.83 -12.06 -1.10
C VAL A 294 -25.50 -12.50 -2.53
#